data_840b4d11f94d1d51aa7ba0c3e66b9707
#
_entry.id   840b4d11f94d1d51aa7ba0c3e66b9707
#
_cell.length_a   1.000
_cell.length_b   1.000
_cell.length_c   1.000
_cell.angle_alpha   90.00
_cell.angle_beta   90.00
_cell.angle_gamma   90.00
#
_symmetry.space_group_name_H-M   'P 1'
#
loop_
_entity.id
_entity.type
_entity.pdbx_description
1 polymer ?
#
loop_
_entity_poly.entity_id
_entity_poly.type
_entity_poly.pdbx_seq_one_letter_code
_entity_poly.pdbx_strand_id
1 'polypeptide(L)'
;MQVTQPNEFYKGLPKEDVFFVKGDQNNPVGEGFLIYQYQPTIFPSRPVNIYFSMTSKPEGEYWLLGSLAARARQLRNQAPGAAARLYTAVDVQDERQLAFYEHNGFKMDYTEDLVRLNDPDEVPQLFNCSCITLPLNTVQEQMDLVSRMRGAGFSYFDHGFLLQQMNRQNFAALGILYGSNLVGACVAAGQYTSAEVMGLYIVPEFQRKGLGTRLLQQTKQAL
;
A
#
# COMPACT_ATOMS: atom_id res chain seq x y z
N MET A 1 -24.30 21.53 -5.86
CA MET A 1 -23.17 20.75 -5.33
C MET A 1 -22.42 21.54 -4.29
N GLN A 2 -22.06 20.91 -3.17
CA GLN A 2 -21.27 21.50 -2.10
C GLN A 2 -20.13 20.55 -1.73
N VAL A 3 -18.90 21.07 -1.59
CA VAL A 3 -17.77 20.33 -1.06
C VAL A 3 -17.63 20.64 0.42
N THR A 4 -17.46 19.60 1.22
CA THR A 4 -17.31 19.69 2.68
C THR A 4 -16.17 18.80 3.14
N GLN A 5 -15.65 19.06 4.33
CA GLN A 5 -14.66 18.22 5.01
C GLN A 5 -15.26 17.67 6.30
N PRO A 6 -14.74 16.55 6.84
CA PRO A 6 -15.16 16.08 8.14
C PRO A 6 -14.76 17.06 9.26
N ASN A 7 -15.47 17.01 10.38
CA ASN A 7 -15.15 17.90 11.53
C ASN A 7 -13.90 17.44 12.27
N GLU A 8 -13.60 16.14 12.22
CA GLU A 8 -12.52 15.49 12.95
C GLU A 8 -11.74 14.55 12.02
N PHE A 9 -10.77 13.83 12.55
CA PHE A 9 -10.09 12.74 11.84
C PHE A 9 -11.11 11.75 11.26
N TYR A 10 -10.90 11.35 10.02
CA TYR A 10 -11.79 10.43 9.31
C TYR A 10 -11.02 9.21 8.80
N LYS A 11 -11.39 8.04 9.27
CA LYS A 11 -10.71 6.76 8.91
C LYS A 11 -9.17 6.83 9.08
N GLY A 12 -8.69 7.51 10.11
CA GLY A 12 -7.26 7.66 10.39
C GLY A 12 -6.54 8.74 9.57
N LEU A 13 -7.27 9.51 8.76
CA LEU A 13 -6.72 10.58 7.94
C LEU A 13 -7.03 11.96 8.55
N PRO A 14 -6.12 12.95 8.40
CA PRO A 14 -6.39 14.33 8.76
C PRO A 14 -7.64 14.84 8.05
N LYS A 15 -8.46 15.61 8.74
CA LYS A 15 -9.71 16.15 8.18
C LYS A 15 -9.47 17.02 6.94
N GLU A 16 -8.35 17.70 6.89
CA GLU A 16 -7.95 18.58 5.78
C GLU A 16 -7.68 17.80 4.48
N ASP A 17 -7.42 16.50 4.60
CA ASP A 17 -7.05 15.62 3.48
C ASP A 17 -8.24 14.78 3.00
N VAL A 18 -9.43 14.99 3.57
CA VAL A 18 -10.67 14.26 3.21
C VAL A 18 -11.74 15.22 2.73
N PHE A 19 -12.42 14.85 1.65
CA PHE A 19 -13.46 15.67 1.01
C PHE A 19 -14.71 14.85 0.73
N PHE A 20 -15.86 15.48 0.95
CA PHE A 20 -17.17 14.96 0.59
C PHE A 20 -17.83 15.92 -0.39
N VAL A 21 -18.48 15.38 -1.41
CA VAL A 21 -19.37 16.13 -2.29
C VAL A 21 -20.81 15.78 -1.95
N LYS A 22 -21.59 16.80 -1.72
CA LYS A 22 -23.03 16.69 -1.43
C LYS A 22 -23.82 17.39 -2.53
N GLY A 23 -24.87 16.73 -2.97
CA GLY A 23 -25.87 17.28 -3.88
C GLY A 23 -26.95 18.05 -3.14
N ASP A 24 -28.06 18.24 -3.82
CA ASP A 24 -29.24 18.88 -3.25
C ASP A 24 -29.77 18.07 -2.06
N GLN A 25 -30.32 18.76 -1.08
CA GLN A 25 -30.80 18.16 0.18
C GLN A 25 -29.74 17.40 0.99
N ASN A 26 -28.45 17.75 0.85
CA ASN A 26 -27.32 17.08 1.51
C ASN A 26 -27.11 15.61 1.11
N ASN A 27 -27.66 15.15 0.00
CA ASN A 27 -27.46 13.79 -0.47
C ASN A 27 -25.97 13.55 -0.77
N PRO A 28 -25.36 12.44 -0.29
CA PRO A 28 -23.96 12.13 -0.59
C PRO A 28 -23.80 11.79 -2.08
N VAL A 29 -22.87 12.47 -2.73
CA VAL A 29 -22.54 12.29 -4.15
C VAL A 29 -21.19 11.63 -4.32
N GLY A 30 -20.21 11.97 -3.47
CA GLY A 30 -18.90 11.36 -3.52
C GLY A 30 -18.03 11.68 -2.31
N GLU A 31 -17.00 10.87 -2.14
CA GLU A 31 -15.95 11.06 -1.14
C GLU A 31 -14.57 10.84 -1.76
N GLY A 32 -13.56 11.50 -1.22
CA GLY A 32 -12.18 11.30 -1.63
C GLY A 32 -11.19 11.81 -0.58
N PHE A 33 -9.98 11.32 -0.67
CA PHE A 33 -8.92 11.67 0.27
C PHE A 33 -7.54 11.69 -0.39
N LEU A 34 -6.58 12.29 0.33
CA LEU A 34 -5.17 12.29 -0.06
C LEU A 34 -4.31 11.67 1.03
N ILE A 35 -3.20 11.10 0.60
CA ILE A 35 -2.11 10.64 1.46
C ILE A 35 -0.81 11.26 0.95
N TYR A 36 -0.21 12.11 1.77
CA TYR A 36 1.09 12.71 1.48
C TYR A 36 2.22 11.82 1.99
N GLN A 37 3.22 11.59 1.14
CA GLN A 37 4.41 10.84 1.49
C GLN A 37 5.66 11.57 0.96
N TYR A 38 6.65 11.77 1.83
CA TYR A 38 7.97 12.26 1.45
C TYR A 38 8.97 11.12 1.51
N GLN A 39 9.40 10.62 0.34
CA GLN A 39 10.16 9.37 0.21
C GLN A 39 11.41 9.55 -0.66
N PRO A 40 12.38 10.39 -0.23
CA PRO A 40 13.57 10.70 -1.05
C PRO A 40 14.49 9.49 -1.26
N THR A 41 14.46 8.52 -0.34
CA THR A 41 15.28 7.31 -0.43
C THR A 41 14.75 6.32 -1.47
N ILE A 42 13.43 6.27 -1.66
CA ILE A 42 12.77 5.36 -2.59
C ILE A 42 12.65 6.02 -3.98
N PHE A 43 12.25 7.27 -4.00
CA PHE A 43 12.01 8.04 -5.21
C PHE A 43 12.88 9.32 -5.23
N PRO A 44 14.21 9.18 -5.42
CA PRO A 44 15.13 10.33 -5.34
C PRO A 44 14.85 11.42 -6.38
N SER A 45 14.34 11.07 -7.55
CA SER A 45 13.98 12.02 -8.61
C SER A 45 12.61 12.67 -8.39
N ARG A 46 11.72 12.06 -7.64
CA ARG A 46 10.36 12.54 -7.31
C ARG A 46 10.02 12.20 -5.86
N PRO A 47 10.65 12.85 -4.87
CA PRO A 47 10.52 12.45 -3.47
C PRO A 47 9.14 12.71 -2.86
N VAL A 48 8.37 13.66 -3.39
CA VAL A 48 7.01 13.94 -2.93
C VAL A 48 6.01 13.10 -3.71
N ASN A 49 5.33 12.19 -3.01
CA ASN A 49 4.33 11.32 -3.56
C ASN A 49 2.99 11.60 -2.87
N ILE A 50 2.01 12.05 -3.62
CA ILE A 50 0.68 12.36 -3.12
C ILE A 50 -0.30 11.38 -3.78
N TYR A 51 -0.71 10.37 -3.03
CA TYR A 51 -1.74 9.45 -3.46
C TYR A 51 -3.11 10.08 -3.21
N PHE A 52 -4.06 9.88 -4.11
CA PHE A 52 -5.46 10.18 -3.85
C PHE A 52 -6.35 9.01 -4.23
N SER A 53 -7.46 8.91 -3.56
CA SER A 53 -8.56 8.03 -3.93
C SER A 53 -9.83 8.84 -3.96
N MET A 54 -10.71 8.54 -4.90
CA MET A 54 -12.04 9.14 -4.92
C MET A 54 -13.07 8.16 -5.46
N THR A 55 -14.27 8.24 -4.89
CA THR A 55 -15.46 7.56 -5.37
C THR A 55 -16.57 8.58 -5.49
N SER A 56 -17.18 8.72 -6.65
CA SER A 56 -18.21 9.72 -6.89
C SER A 56 -19.19 9.27 -7.97
N LYS A 57 -20.41 9.79 -7.88
CA LYS A 57 -21.31 9.83 -9.04
C LYS A 57 -20.75 10.82 -10.08
N PRO A 58 -21.11 10.67 -11.36
CA PRO A 58 -20.57 11.52 -12.44
C PRO A 58 -20.68 13.02 -12.18
N GLU A 59 -21.78 13.48 -11.62
CA GLU A 59 -22.06 14.90 -11.35
C GLU A 59 -21.14 15.51 -10.28
N GLY A 60 -20.50 14.68 -9.44
CA GLY A 60 -19.61 15.13 -8.37
C GLY A 60 -18.13 15.01 -8.68
N GLU A 61 -17.76 14.29 -9.73
CA GLU A 61 -16.35 13.94 -10.02
C GLU A 61 -15.43 15.16 -10.19
N TYR A 62 -15.85 16.16 -10.96
CA TYR A 62 -15.04 17.36 -11.15
C TYR A 62 -14.91 18.20 -9.88
N TRP A 63 -15.97 18.26 -9.07
CA TRP A 63 -15.93 18.95 -7.78
C TRP A 63 -14.92 18.31 -6.83
N LEU A 64 -14.96 16.98 -6.79
CA LEU A 64 -14.09 16.20 -5.92
C LEU A 64 -12.64 16.26 -6.39
N LEU A 65 -12.38 16.00 -7.69
CA LEU A 65 -11.04 16.06 -8.27
C LEU A 65 -10.42 17.45 -8.12
N GLY A 66 -11.19 18.50 -8.35
CA GLY A 66 -10.74 19.89 -8.19
C GLY A 66 -10.31 20.20 -6.75
N SER A 67 -11.07 19.71 -5.76
CA SER A 67 -10.76 19.91 -4.34
C SER A 67 -9.51 19.11 -3.93
N LEU A 68 -9.40 17.86 -4.36
CA LEU A 68 -8.21 17.02 -4.14
C LEU A 68 -6.97 17.64 -4.80
N ALA A 69 -7.07 18.11 -6.03
CA ALA A 69 -5.95 18.76 -6.72
C ALA A 69 -5.53 20.08 -6.04
N ALA A 70 -6.47 20.87 -5.53
CA ALA A 70 -6.16 22.08 -4.78
C ALA A 70 -5.41 21.77 -3.49
N ARG A 71 -5.86 20.75 -2.75
CA ARG A 71 -5.19 20.29 -1.53
C ARG A 71 -3.81 19.70 -1.83
N ALA A 72 -3.68 18.91 -2.88
CA ALA A 72 -2.39 18.36 -3.32
C ALA A 72 -1.34 19.46 -3.59
N ARG A 73 -1.75 20.59 -4.16
CA ARG A 73 -0.86 21.76 -4.35
C ARG A 73 -0.39 22.33 -3.01
N GLN A 74 -1.26 22.40 -2.00
CA GLN A 74 -0.87 22.83 -0.66
C GLN A 74 0.13 21.86 -0.02
N LEU A 75 -0.14 20.54 -0.12
CA LEU A 75 0.74 19.50 0.40
C LEU A 75 2.12 19.52 -0.28
N ARG A 76 2.17 19.74 -1.60
CA ARG A 76 3.43 19.89 -2.35
C ARG A 76 4.31 21.01 -1.77
N ASN A 77 3.71 22.08 -1.30
CA ASN A 77 4.43 23.23 -0.75
C ASN A 77 5.12 22.93 0.60
N GLN A 78 4.86 21.77 1.22
CA GLN A 78 5.58 21.32 2.41
C GLN A 78 7.03 20.91 2.12
N ALA A 79 7.36 20.62 0.85
CA ALA A 79 8.72 20.32 0.40
C ALA A 79 9.09 21.20 -0.80
N PRO A 80 9.37 22.51 -0.59
CA PRO A 80 9.68 23.44 -1.66
C PRO A 80 10.89 23.00 -2.47
N GLY A 81 10.79 23.06 -3.81
CA GLY A 81 11.86 22.67 -4.72
C GLY A 81 11.96 21.16 -4.99
N ALA A 82 11.27 20.31 -4.22
CA ALA A 82 11.22 18.89 -4.51
C ALA A 82 10.26 18.59 -5.66
N ALA A 83 10.66 17.69 -6.55
CA ALA A 83 9.74 17.18 -7.57
C ALA A 83 8.64 16.34 -6.93
N ALA A 84 7.41 16.49 -7.41
CA ALA A 84 6.24 15.85 -6.84
C ALA A 84 5.41 15.15 -7.91
N ARG A 85 4.68 14.11 -7.52
CA ARG A 85 3.60 13.52 -8.31
C ARG A 85 2.31 13.45 -7.51
N LEU A 86 1.20 13.66 -8.20
CA LEU A 86 -0.14 13.32 -7.76
C LEU A 86 -0.57 12.09 -8.54
N TYR A 87 -0.97 11.03 -7.86
CA TYR A 87 -1.29 9.76 -8.52
C TYR A 87 -2.45 9.03 -7.83
N THR A 88 -3.08 8.16 -8.58
CA THR A 88 -4.12 7.24 -8.11
C THR A 88 -3.97 5.90 -8.82
N ALA A 89 -4.60 4.86 -8.27
CA ALA A 89 -4.71 3.55 -8.91
C ALA A 89 -6.11 3.42 -9.53
N VAL A 90 -6.16 2.90 -10.75
CA VAL A 90 -7.39 2.66 -11.52
C VAL A 90 -7.34 1.26 -12.09
N ASP A 91 -8.44 0.54 -12.04
CA ASP A 91 -8.56 -0.75 -12.74
C ASP A 91 -8.40 -0.52 -14.25
N VAL A 92 -7.51 -1.28 -14.88
CA VAL A 92 -7.26 -1.19 -16.34
C VAL A 92 -8.51 -1.53 -17.17
N GLN A 93 -9.50 -2.21 -16.58
CA GLN A 93 -10.78 -2.51 -17.20
C GLN A 93 -11.82 -1.40 -17.03
N ASP A 94 -11.58 -0.43 -16.15
CA ASP A 94 -12.47 0.73 -15.98
C ASP A 94 -12.13 1.83 -17.00
N GLU A 95 -12.48 1.58 -18.27
CA GLU A 95 -12.25 2.49 -19.38
C GLU A 95 -12.83 3.89 -19.14
N ARG A 96 -13.98 3.97 -18.43
CA ARG A 96 -14.61 5.25 -18.12
C ARG A 96 -13.75 6.08 -17.18
N GLN A 97 -13.25 5.47 -16.12
CA GLN A 97 -12.43 6.15 -15.12
C GLN A 97 -11.05 6.52 -15.71
N LEU A 98 -10.47 5.64 -16.52
CA LEU A 98 -9.24 5.94 -17.27
C LEU A 98 -9.42 7.15 -18.17
N ALA A 99 -10.47 7.17 -19.01
CA ALA A 99 -10.77 8.30 -19.90
C ALA A 99 -11.02 9.59 -19.11
N PHE A 100 -11.70 9.53 -17.97
CA PHE A 100 -11.91 10.68 -17.08
C PHE A 100 -10.57 11.27 -16.60
N TYR A 101 -9.65 10.44 -16.12
CA TYR A 101 -8.35 10.92 -15.64
C TYR A 101 -7.47 11.43 -16.79
N GLU A 102 -7.43 10.76 -17.94
CA GLU A 102 -6.70 11.21 -19.12
C GLU A 102 -7.19 12.59 -19.59
N HIS A 103 -8.52 12.80 -19.65
CA HIS A 103 -9.12 14.09 -20.00
C HIS A 103 -8.73 15.19 -19.00
N ASN A 104 -8.47 14.85 -17.74
CA ASN A 104 -8.02 15.78 -16.71
C ASN A 104 -6.49 15.88 -16.59
N GLY A 105 -5.75 15.39 -17.60
CA GLY A 105 -4.30 15.57 -17.72
C GLY A 105 -3.43 14.56 -16.98
N PHE A 106 -4.03 13.52 -16.43
CA PHE A 106 -3.26 12.39 -15.90
C PHE A 106 -2.72 11.54 -17.04
N LYS A 107 -1.61 10.89 -16.77
CA LYS A 107 -0.98 9.94 -17.70
C LYS A 107 -0.73 8.63 -16.97
N MET A 108 -0.86 7.53 -17.68
CA MET A 108 -0.46 6.22 -17.17
C MET A 108 1.06 6.25 -16.89
N ASP A 109 1.46 5.89 -15.69
CA ASP A 109 2.87 5.81 -15.26
C ASP A 109 3.35 4.36 -15.41
N TYR A 110 2.64 3.39 -14.85
CA TYR A 110 2.91 1.96 -14.98
C TYR A 110 1.65 1.15 -14.66
N THR A 111 1.68 -0.13 -15.00
CA THR A 111 0.62 -1.10 -14.70
C THR A 111 1.16 -2.16 -13.76
N GLU A 112 0.39 -2.50 -12.74
CA GLU A 112 0.66 -3.60 -11.82
C GLU A 112 -0.44 -4.66 -11.96
N ASP A 113 -0.04 -5.92 -12.00
CA ASP A 113 -0.98 -7.03 -11.97
C ASP A 113 -1.20 -7.49 -10.53
N LEU A 114 -2.44 -7.39 -10.06
CA LEU A 114 -2.85 -8.01 -8.81
C LEU A 114 -3.19 -9.48 -9.07
N VAL A 115 -2.28 -10.37 -8.70
CA VAL A 115 -2.48 -11.81 -8.86
C VAL A 115 -3.13 -12.38 -7.61
N ARG A 116 -4.28 -13.04 -7.77
CA ARG A 116 -4.88 -13.79 -6.67
C ARG A 116 -4.06 -15.06 -6.43
N LEU A 117 -3.54 -15.17 -5.21
CA LEU A 117 -2.83 -16.37 -4.80
C LEU A 117 -3.85 -17.45 -4.40
N ASN A 118 -3.92 -18.52 -5.17
CA ASN A 118 -4.68 -19.71 -4.81
C ASN A 118 -3.90 -20.53 -3.80
N ASP A 119 -4.63 -21.34 -3.02
CA ASP A 119 -3.97 -22.31 -2.15
C ASP A 119 -3.23 -23.33 -3.01
N PRO A 120 -1.99 -23.68 -2.64
CA PRO A 120 -1.31 -24.79 -3.31
C PRO A 120 -2.04 -26.09 -3.03
N ASP A 121 -2.16 -26.95 -4.03
CA ASP A 121 -2.80 -28.27 -3.90
C ASP A 121 -2.10 -29.15 -2.86
N GLU A 122 -0.78 -29.00 -2.74
CA GLU A 122 0.03 -29.68 -1.74
C GLU A 122 1.07 -28.75 -1.11
N VAL A 123 1.22 -28.84 0.20
CA VAL A 123 2.30 -28.15 0.92
C VAL A 123 3.42 -29.14 1.18
N PRO A 124 4.61 -28.92 0.63
CA PRO A 124 5.72 -29.82 0.83
C PRO A 124 6.03 -30.02 2.32
N GLN A 125 6.16 -31.27 2.74
CA GLN A 125 6.76 -31.58 4.04
C GLN A 125 8.26 -31.32 3.96
N LEU A 126 8.71 -30.30 4.69
CA LEU A 126 10.10 -29.87 4.69
C LEU A 126 10.74 -30.27 6.02
N PHE A 127 11.81 -31.07 5.94
CA PHE A 127 12.62 -31.43 7.10
C PHE A 127 13.51 -30.24 7.52
N ASN A 128 13.74 -30.10 8.82
CA ASN A 128 14.57 -29.05 9.43
C ASN A 128 14.12 -27.60 9.15
N CYS A 129 12.86 -27.40 8.79
CA CYS A 129 12.29 -26.07 8.54
C CYS A 129 11.17 -25.76 9.52
N SER A 130 11.19 -24.56 10.07
CA SER A 130 10.12 -24.04 10.92
C SER A 130 9.77 -22.60 10.52
N CYS A 131 8.48 -22.27 10.57
CA CYS A 131 8.02 -20.89 10.45
C CYS A 131 7.91 -20.27 11.84
N ILE A 132 8.32 -19.02 11.94
CA ILE A 132 8.25 -18.24 13.18
C ILE A 132 7.60 -16.88 12.87
N THR A 133 6.89 -16.32 13.84
CA THR A 133 6.51 -14.92 13.81
C THR A 133 7.77 -14.08 14.05
N LEU A 134 8.02 -13.12 13.19
CA LEU A 134 9.16 -12.22 13.36
C LEU A 134 8.87 -11.22 14.48
N PRO A 135 9.78 -11.04 15.43
CA PRO A 135 9.64 -10.02 16.45
C PRO A 135 9.80 -8.62 15.80
N LEU A 136 8.87 -7.72 16.09
CA LEU A 136 8.84 -6.34 15.60
C LEU A 136 8.55 -5.35 16.73
N ASN A 137 8.91 -5.72 17.96
CA ASN A 137 8.60 -4.93 19.15
C ASN A 137 9.54 -3.74 19.33
N THR A 138 10.72 -3.81 18.75
CA THR A 138 11.76 -2.77 18.85
C THR A 138 12.06 -2.17 17.48
N VAL A 139 12.53 -0.92 17.47
CA VAL A 139 12.98 -0.26 16.23
C VAL A 139 14.10 -1.06 15.55
N GLN A 140 14.99 -1.69 16.33
CA GLN A 140 16.07 -2.50 15.77
C GLN A 140 15.53 -3.71 15.00
N GLU A 141 14.60 -4.47 15.57
CA GLU A 141 13.96 -5.62 14.92
C GLU A 141 13.23 -5.21 13.63
N GLN A 142 12.54 -4.05 13.67
CA GLN A 142 11.88 -3.48 12.49
C GLN A 142 12.88 -3.12 11.39
N MET A 143 13.99 -2.46 11.76
CA MET A 143 15.04 -2.07 10.81
C MET A 143 15.78 -3.28 10.25
N ASP A 144 15.96 -4.35 11.03
CA ASP A 144 16.54 -5.61 10.55
C ASP A 144 15.65 -6.25 9.47
N LEU A 145 14.33 -6.28 9.66
CA LEU A 145 13.40 -6.74 8.64
C LEU A 145 13.44 -5.86 7.39
N VAL A 146 13.41 -4.53 7.56
CA VAL A 146 13.53 -3.57 6.45
C VAL A 146 14.81 -3.81 5.66
N SER A 147 15.94 -3.96 6.34
CA SER A 147 17.25 -4.23 5.70
C SER A 147 17.23 -5.51 4.86
N ARG A 148 16.65 -6.59 5.40
CA ARG A 148 16.52 -7.88 4.70
C ARG A 148 15.61 -7.77 3.48
N MET A 149 14.45 -7.13 3.61
CA MET A 149 13.51 -6.92 2.50
C MET A 149 14.15 -6.09 1.38
N ARG A 150 14.85 -4.99 1.73
CA ARG A 150 15.56 -4.18 0.74
C ARG A 150 16.70 -4.94 0.07
N GLY A 151 17.47 -5.71 0.83
CA GLY A 151 18.50 -6.59 0.30
C GLY A 151 17.96 -7.67 -0.64
N ALA A 152 16.70 -8.08 -0.47
CA ALA A 152 16.00 -9.01 -1.35
C ALA A 152 15.37 -8.33 -2.60
N GLY A 153 15.54 -7.01 -2.77
CA GLY A 153 15.09 -6.28 -3.96
C GLY A 153 13.80 -5.45 -3.77
N PHE A 154 13.18 -5.47 -2.58
CA PHE A 154 11.98 -4.64 -2.29
C PHE A 154 12.40 -3.23 -1.91
N SER A 155 12.79 -2.41 -2.89
CA SER A 155 13.32 -1.06 -2.68
C SER A 155 12.34 -0.12 -1.98
N TYR A 156 11.03 -0.33 -2.16
CA TYR A 156 9.93 0.42 -1.52
C TYR A 156 9.75 0.08 -0.03
N PHE A 157 10.35 -1.02 0.45
CA PHE A 157 10.19 -1.48 1.81
C PHE A 157 11.07 -0.66 2.75
N ASP A 158 10.56 0.43 3.28
CA ASP A 158 11.24 1.24 4.30
C ASP A 158 10.54 1.15 5.66
N HIS A 159 11.11 1.80 6.67
CA HIS A 159 10.57 1.77 8.03
C HIS A 159 9.17 2.41 8.11
N GLY A 160 8.97 3.53 7.40
CA GLY A 160 7.65 4.20 7.35
C GLY A 160 6.59 3.31 6.71
N PHE A 161 6.93 2.62 5.61
CA PHE A 161 6.07 1.64 4.97
C PHE A 161 5.72 0.50 5.94
N LEU A 162 6.72 -0.09 6.61
CA LEU A 162 6.49 -1.17 7.58
C LEU A 162 5.54 -0.72 8.70
N LEU A 163 5.77 0.42 9.32
CA LEU A 163 4.90 0.96 10.38
C LEU A 163 3.46 1.17 9.88
N GLN A 164 3.28 1.65 8.66
CA GLN A 164 1.97 1.81 8.07
C GLN A 164 1.25 0.46 7.91
N GLN A 165 1.96 -0.59 7.49
CA GLN A 165 1.37 -1.92 7.34
C GLN A 165 1.04 -2.54 8.71
N MET A 166 1.91 -2.37 9.71
CA MET A 166 1.68 -2.86 11.08
C MET A 166 0.41 -2.29 11.74
N ASN A 167 -0.04 -1.12 11.30
CA ASN A 167 -1.27 -0.50 11.79
C ASN A 167 -2.55 -0.99 11.09
N ARG A 168 -2.45 -1.88 10.10
CA ARG A 168 -3.63 -2.47 9.46
C ARG A 168 -4.25 -3.54 10.37
N GLN A 169 -5.54 -3.77 10.19
CA GLN A 169 -6.31 -4.72 10.99
C GLN A 169 -5.74 -6.15 10.95
N ASN A 170 -5.35 -6.57 9.76
CA ASN A 170 -4.70 -7.85 9.52
C ASN A 170 -3.25 -7.57 9.14
N PHE A 171 -2.33 -8.01 9.97
CA PHE A 171 -0.89 -7.89 9.72
C PHE A 171 -0.19 -9.17 10.17
N ALA A 172 0.66 -9.71 9.31
CA ALA A 172 1.53 -10.84 9.64
C ALA A 172 2.93 -10.62 9.06
N ALA A 173 3.95 -10.87 9.87
CA ALA A 173 5.33 -10.91 9.46
C ALA A 173 5.94 -12.24 9.94
N LEU A 174 6.16 -13.16 9.02
CA LEU A 174 6.71 -14.48 9.31
C LEU A 174 8.08 -14.67 8.70
N GLY A 175 8.91 -15.40 9.40
CA GLY A 175 10.19 -15.89 8.91
C GLY A 175 10.17 -17.42 8.75
N ILE A 176 10.98 -17.95 7.85
CA ILE A 176 11.24 -19.37 7.75
C ILE A 176 12.70 -19.66 8.10
N LEU A 177 12.86 -20.55 9.05
CA LEU A 177 14.17 -21.05 9.50
C LEU A 177 14.50 -22.35 8.78
N TYR A 178 15.76 -22.51 8.43
CA TYR A 178 16.37 -23.81 8.09
C TYR A 178 17.45 -24.10 9.13
N GLY A 179 17.20 -25.09 9.99
CA GLY A 179 17.92 -25.21 11.25
C GLY A 179 17.69 -23.97 12.12
N SER A 180 18.75 -23.28 12.48
CA SER A 180 18.71 -22.01 13.24
C SER A 180 18.80 -20.73 12.36
N ASN A 181 18.97 -20.88 11.05
CA ASN A 181 19.20 -19.76 10.16
C ASN A 181 17.90 -19.24 9.55
N LEU A 182 17.65 -17.94 9.63
CA LEU A 182 16.55 -17.30 8.92
C LEU A 182 16.88 -17.22 7.43
N VAL A 183 16.17 -18.01 6.63
CA VAL A 183 16.42 -18.15 5.19
C VAL A 183 15.34 -17.51 4.30
N GLY A 184 14.33 -16.90 4.91
CA GLY A 184 13.30 -16.17 4.18
C GLY A 184 12.35 -15.46 5.11
N ALA A 185 11.62 -14.48 4.58
CA ALA A 185 10.57 -13.78 5.29
C ALA A 185 9.41 -13.43 4.35
N CYS A 186 8.21 -13.32 4.92
CA CYS A 186 7.00 -12.86 4.27
C CYS A 186 6.32 -11.82 5.16
N VAL A 187 5.94 -10.71 4.57
CA VAL A 187 5.10 -9.68 5.19
C VAL A 187 3.81 -9.57 4.40
N ALA A 188 2.69 -9.67 5.09
CA ALA A 188 1.38 -9.47 4.49
C ALA A 188 0.55 -8.56 5.40
N ALA A 189 -0.29 -7.75 4.79
CA ALA A 189 -1.16 -6.83 5.50
C ALA A 189 -2.47 -6.60 4.75
N GLY A 190 -3.53 -6.30 5.47
CA GLY A 190 -4.83 -6.10 4.85
C GLY A 190 -5.88 -5.54 5.80
N GLN A 191 -7.11 -5.52 5.29
CA GLN A 191 -8.28 -5.09 6.04
C GLN A 191 -9.45 -6.02 5.75
N TYR A 192 -10.31 -6.20 6.73
CA TYR A 192 -11.50 -7.06 6.62
C TYR A 192 -11.12 -8.50 6.23
N THR A 193 -11.59 -8.98 5.08
CA THR A 193 -11.44 -10.35 4.60
C THR A 193 -10.35 -10.50 3.53
N SER A 194 -9.59 -9.45 3.23
CA SER A 194 -8.53 -9.47 2.23
C SER A 194 -7.21 -9.01 2.81
N ALA A 195 -6.12 -9.62 2.34
CA ALA A 195 -4.76 -9.20 2.63
C ALA A 195 -3.89 -9.35 1.39
N GLU A 196 -2.89 -8.50 1.30
CA GLU A 196 -1.90 -8.48 0.23
C GLU A 196 -0.54 -8.88 0.78
N VAL A 197 0.21 -9.64 -0.01
CA VAL A 197 1.61 -9.95 0.29
C VAL A 197 2.45 -8.74 -0.08
N MET A 198 2.95 -8.05 0.93
CA MET A 198 3.77 -6.85 0.79
C MET A 198 5.22 -7.17 0.39
N GLY A 199 5.66 -8.37 0.62
CA GLY A 199 6.97 -8.87 0.22
C GLY A 199 7.18 -10.29 0.72
N LEU A 200 7.77 -11.11 -0.15
CA LEU A 200 8.20 -12.48 0.18
C LEU A 200 9.55 -12.73 -0.46
N TYR A 201 10.50 -13.17 0.34
CA TYR A 201 11.78 -13.63 -0.20
C TYR A 201 12.22 -14.95 0.45
N ILE A 202 12.99 -15.71 -0.32
CA ILE A 202 13.81 -16.82 0.15
C ILE A 202 15.22 -16.57 -0.38
N VAL A 203 16.23 -16.71 0.48
CA VAL A 203 17.62 -16.55 0.04
C VAL A 203 17.94 -17.54 -1.09
N PRO A 204 18.77 -17.16 -2.09
CA PRO A 204 18.94 -17.91 -3.33
C PRO A 204 19.26 -19.40 -3.14
N GLU A 205 20.12 -19.74 -2.19
CA GLU A 205 20.57 -21.11 -1.92
C GLU A 205 19.45 -22.04 -1.44
N PHE A 206 18.35 -21.46 -0.97
CA PHE A 206 17.18 -22.18 -0.44
C PHE A 206 15.95 -22.07 -1.34
N GLN A 207 16.05 -21.38 -2.49
CA GLN A 207 14.95 -21.30 -3.44
C GLN A 207 14.65 -22.64 -4.13
N ARG A 208 13.46 -22.74 -4.72
CA ARG A 208 12.98 -23.92 -5.48
C ARG A 208 12.87 -25.20 -4.66
N LYS A 209 12.83 -25.11 -3.33
CA LYS A 209 12.70 -26.22 -2.39
C LYS A 209 11.35 -26.24 -1.66
N GLY A 210 10.36 -25.46 -2.11
CA GLY A 210 9.04 -25.39 -1.49
C GLY A 210 8.94 -24.46 -0.26
N LEU A 211 10.04 -23.85 0.18
CA LEU A 211 10.07 -22.99 1.38
C LEU A 211 9.17 -21.75 1.23
N GLY A 212 9.16 -21.12 0.06
CA GLY A 212 8.29 -19.96 -0.22
C GLY A 212 6.81 -20.31 -0.14
N THR A 213 6.41 -21.45 -0.72
CA THR A 213 5.03 -21.97 -0.66
C THR A 213 4.60 -22.19 0.78
N ARG A 214 5.44 -22.87 1.58
CA ARG A 214 5.16 -23.12 3.00
C ARG A 214 5.05 -21.81 3.79
N LEU A 215 6.00 -20.89 3.59
CA LEU A 215 5.99 -19.59 4.26
C LEU A 215 4.73 -18.80 3.93
N LEU A 216 4.34 -18.73 2.66
CA LEU A 216 3.12 -18.05 2.21
C LEU A 216 1.86 -18.64 2.86
N GLN A 217 1.76 -19.98 2.88
CA GLN A 217 0.62 -20.65 3.51
C GLN A 217 0.54 -20.36 5.01
N GLN A 218 1.66 -20.40 5.72
CA GLN A 218 1.68 -20.08 7.15
C GLN A 218 1.36 -18.60 7.38
N THR A 219 1.80 -17.71 6.50
CA THR A 219 1.44 -16.27 6.57
C THR A 219 -0.07 -16.08 6.38
N LYS A 220 -0.69 -16.82 5.45
CA LYS A 220 -2.14 -16.77 5.23
C LYS A 220 -2.92 -17.26 6.48
N GLN A 221 -2.42 -18.27 7.18
CA GLN A 221 -3.05 -18.78 8.41
C GLN A 221 -2.90 -17.82 9.60
N ALA A 222 -1.92 -16.94 9.57
CA ALA A 222 -1.63 -15.98 10.63
C ALA A 222 -2.39 -14.65 10.48
N LEU A 223 -3.07 -14.43 9.33
CA LEU A 223 -3.90 -13.26 9.04
C LEU A 223 -5.35 -13.46 9.51
#